data_80866c2a7d903d0cbf75382c22ca5171
#
_entry.id   80866c2a7d903d0cbf75382c22ca5171
#
_cell.length_a   1.000
_cell.length_b   1.000
_cell.length_c   1.000
_cell.angle_alpha   90.00
_cell.angle_beta   90.00
_cell.angle_gamma   90.00
#
_symmetry.space_group_name_H-M   'P 1'
#
loop_
_entity.id
_entity.type
_entity.pdbx_description
1 polymer ?
#
loop_
_entity_poly.entity_id
_entity_poly.type
_entity_poly.pdbx_seq_one_letter_code
_entity_poly.pdbx_strand_id
1 'polypeptide(L)'
;MYCRDSDHLKEECGVFGIFGTEEASVLTTLGLHSLQHRGQEGAGIVSFDGNNFHSVRKQGLVGDNFNNQNILSLLPGKTAIGHVRYSTTGESKPENLQPLFANLALGGFACAHNGNLTNTHSIKKKLVESGSIFQTSSDTEIILQLVARSHKKKLIDKLIDTLNQIKGAYSLVILTNKKLIGVRDPFGIRPLVLGDKDGSPVLASETCALDMIGAKYIRDVENGEIVIITEKGIESIKPFKNIPERPCIFERIYFASPDSIVGNKTVYTYRKSLGFELAKENNISADVVVPIPDSGVSAALGFSQKSSIPFELGIIRSHYVGRTFIEPSQTIRQFGVKLKHSVNRSCIEDKRVILIDDSIVRGTTASKIVKMVYEAGAKEVHLGISCPPIKHPDFYGIDTPNYNELIASKSNIEEMTELVGAKSLFFLSLDGTYKAMGYNERNKELPQFTDHCFTGEYPIDISEILKINSYNASR
;
A
#
# COMPACT_ATOMS: atom_id res chain seq x y z
N MET A 1 17.65 -12.63 2.59
CA MET A 1 16.76 -13.53 1.81
C MET A 1 15.41 -13.50 2.52
N TYR A 2 14.52 -12.63 2.08
CA TYR A 2 13.22 -12.41 2.75
C TYR A 2 12.31 -13.59 2.48
N CYS A 3 11.57 -14.02 3.50
CA CYS A 3 10.65 -15.14 3.42
C CYS A 3 9.58 -14.88 2.36
N ARG A 4 9.63 -15.60 1.22
CA ARG A 4 8.61 -15.56 0.15
C ARG A 4 7.30 -16.26 0.51
N ASP A 5 7.15 -16.72 1.76
CA ASP A 5 6.04 -17.59 2.21
C ASP A 5 4.89 -16.85 2.93
N SER A 6 4.79 -15.52 2.85
CA SER A 6 3.61 -14.84 3.38
C SER A 6 2.53 -14.78 2.31
N ASP A 7 1.35 -15.31 2.64
CA ASP A 7 0.17 -15.37 1.78
C ASP A 7 -0.58 -14.03 1.69
N HIS A 8 -0.12 -13.04 2.45
CA HIS A 8 -0.66 -11.69 2.39
C HIS A 8 -0.04 -10.91 1.25
N LEU A 9 -0.86 -10.09 0.59
CA LEU A 9 -0.38 -9.05 -0.31
C LEU A 9 0.66 -8.22 0.42
N LYS A 10 1.77 -7.98 -0.22
CA LYS A 10 2.84 -7.21 0.36
C LYS A 10 2.65 -5.75 0.02
N GLU A 11 2.99 -4.93 0.97
CA GLU A 11 2.56 -3.55 1.15
C GLU A 11 3.18 -2.60 0.13
N GLU A 12 2.55 -1.45 -0.01
CA GLU A 12 2.93 -0.32 -0.83
C GLU A 12 3.82 0.63 -0.03
N CYS A 13 4.60 1.49 -0.74
CA CYS A 13 5.35 2.57 -0.11
C CYS A 13 4.44 3.62 0.54
N GLY A 14 4.98 4.38 1.49
CA GLY A 14 4.34 5.56 2.09
C GLY A 14 5.20 6.80 1.92
N VAL A 15 4.54 7.93 1.62
CA VAL A 15 5.19 9.24 1.45
C VAL A 15 4.66 10.24 2.46
N PHE A 16 5.55 11.14 2.89
CA PHE A 16 5.22 12.22 3.80
C PHE A 16 6.03 13.48 3.44
N GLY A 17 5.49 14.67 3.69
CA GLY A 17 6.22 15.93 3.54
C GLY A 17 5.56 17.04 4.34
N ILE A 18 6.37 17.92 4.93
CA ILE A 18 5.91 19.07 5.71
C ILE A 18 6.73 20.32 5.37
N PHE A 19 6.09 21.48 5.37
CA PHE A 19 6.70 22.75 4.97
C PHE A 19 6.55 23.81 6.04
N GLY A 20 7.66 24.46 6.41
CA GLY A 20 7.65 25.72 7.21
C GLY A 20 7.59 25.52 8.73
N THR A 21 8.09 24.42 9.28
CA THR A 21 8.17 24.16 10.73
C THR A 21 9.58 23.86 11.21
N GLU A 22 9.96 24.32 12.39
CA GLU A 22 11.29 24.05 13.00
C GLU A 22 11.50 22.55 13.27
N GLU A 23 10.43 21.79 13.48
CA GLU A 23 10.47 20.35 13.80
C GLU A 23 10.24 19.48 12.57
N ALA A 24 10.52 19.95 11.35
CA ALA A 24 10.16 19.27 10.11
C ALA A 24 10.63 17.80 10.07
N SER A 25 11.87 17.52 10.44
CA SER A 25 12.43 16.15 10.42
C SER A 25 11.83 15.25 11.50
N VAL A 26 11.53 15.79 12.68
CA VAL A 26 10.88 15.05 13.78
C VAL A 26 9.46 14.67 13.38
N LEU A 27 8.67 15.65 12.89
CA LEU A 27 7.30 15.41 12.44
C LEU A 27 7.26 14.46 11.23
N THR A 28 8.22 14.57 10.31
CA THR A 28 8.36 13.61 9.20
C THR A 28 8.64 12.19 9.72
N THR A 29 9.49 12.04 10.74
CA THR A 29 9.76 10.73 11.35
C THR A 29 8.50 10.13 11.97
N LEU A 30 7.72 10.91 12.72
CA LEU A 30 6.46 10.47 13.33
C LEU A 30 5.42 10.11 12.27
N GLY A 31 5.27 10.93 11.22
CA GLY A 31 4.39 10.63 10.09
C GLY A 31 4.77 9.33 9.36
N LEU A 32 6.06 9.11 9.12
CA LEU A 32 6.57 7.87 8.52
C LEU A 32 6.38 6.67 9.45
N HIS A 33 6.51 6.85 10.76
CA HIS A 33 6.26 5.78 11.73
C HIS A 33 4.79 5.32 11.67
N SER A 34 3.85 6.24 11.57
CA SER A 34 2.43 5.92 11.37
C SER A 34 2.16 5.22 10.04
N LEU A 35 2.96 5.51 9.00
CA LEU A 35 2.88 4.85 7.69
C LEU A 35 3.72 3.56 7.60
N GLN A 36 4.27 3.04 8.71
CA GLN A 36 5.15 1.88 8.70
C GLN A 36 4.48 0.60 8.16
N HIS A 37 3.15 0.48 8.27
CA HIS A 37 2.39 -0.60 7.68
C HIS A 37 2.53 -0.65 6.15
N ARG A 38 2.80 0.48 5.49
CA ARG A 38 2.99 0.59 4.03
C ARG A 38 4.39 0.19 3.55
N GLY A 39 5.41 0.22 4.42
CA GLY A 39 6.77 -0.15 4.02
C GLY A 39 7.67 -0.42 5.21
N GLN A 40 8.35 -1.56 5.21
CA GLN A 40 9.14 -2.04 6.35
C GLN A 40 10.58 -2.41 5.98
N GLU A 41 10.97 -2.30 4.71
CA GLU A 41 12.33 -2.65 4.25
C GLU A 41 13.34 -1.54 4.45
N GLY A 42 12.88 -0.32 4.46
CA GLY A 42 13.73 0.83 4.70
C GLY A 42 12.96 2.14 4.73
N ALA A 43 13.59 3.15 5.27
CA ALA A 43 13.05 4.50 5.36
C ALA A 43 14.11 5.54 5.02
N GLY A 44 13.67 6.70 4.57
CA GLY A 44 14.55 7.83 4.33
C GLY A 44 13.85 9.16 4.50
N ILE A 45 14.64 10.16 4.88
CA ILE A 45 14.22 11.54 5.04
C ILE A 45 15.22 12.45 4.32
N VAL A 46 14.69 13.42 3.61
CA VAL A 46 15.46 14.55 3.06
C VAL A 46 14.89 15.85 3.62
N SER A 47 15.75 16.67 4.23
CA SER A 47 15.40 17.99 4.75
C SER A 47 16.14 19.10 4.00
N PHE A 48 15.65 20.34 4.11
CA PHE A 48 16.27 21.53 3.56
C PHE A 48 16.35 22.63 4.62
N ASP A 49 17.59 23.13 4.90
CA ASP A 49 17.87 24.11 5.94
C ASP A 49 17.83 25.57 5.47
N GLY A 50 17.44 25.80 4.21
CA GLY A 50 17.46 27.10 3.55
C GLY A 50 18.68 27.29 2.62
N ASN A 51 19.75 26.49 2.80
CA ASN A 51 20.96 26.54 1.99
C ASN A 51 21.27 25.17 1.37
N ASN A 52 21.22 24.09 2.18
CA ASN A 52 21.65 22.75 1.82
C ASN A 52 20.54 21.72 2.01
N PHE A 53 20.60 20.66 1.21
CA PHE A 53 19.81 19.47 1.41
C PHE A 53 20.59 18.47 2.25
N HIS A 54 19.91 17.87 3.22
CA HIS A 54 20.42 16.83 4.09
C HIS A 54 19.62 15.55 3.89
N SER A 55 20.28 14.40 3.80
CA SER A 55 19.63 13.11 3.51
C SER A 55 20.13 12.02 4.41
N VAL A 56 19.20 11.31 5.05
CA VAL A 56 19.47 10.06 5.77
C VAL A 56 18.54 8.98 5.24
N ARG A 57 19.12 7.86 4.79
CA ARG A 57 18.39 6.69 4.28
C ARG A 57 18.94 5.43 4.95
N LYS A 58 18.07 4.61 5.52
CA LYS A 58 18.43 3.42 6.28
C LYS A 58 17.52 2.25 5.95
N GLN A 59 18.08 1.05 5.88
CA GLN A 59 17.30 -0.19 5.83
C GLN A 59 16.66 -0.49 7.19
N GLY A 60 15.48 -1.11 7.20
CA GLY A 60 14.73 -1.45 8.40
C GLY A 60 13.67 -0.43 8.79
N LEU A 61 13.13 -0.56 9.98
CA LEU A 61 11.99 0.22 10.44
C LEU A 61 12.38 1.66 10.80
N VAL A 62 11.41 2.56 10.72
CA VAL A 62 11.55 3.98 11.11
C VAL A 62 11.95 4.08 12.58
N GLY A 63 11.25 3.35 13.47
CA GLY A 63 11.52 3.37 14.92
C GLY A 63 12.93 2.91 15.30
N ASP A 64 13.52 1.99 14.53
CA ASP A 64 14.87 1.49 14.80
C ASP A 64 15.96 2.49 14.32
N ASN A 65 15.68 3.22 13.26
CA ASN A 65 16.68 4.02 12.56
C ASN A 65 16.63 5.51 12.86
N PHE A 66 15.47 6.07 13.27
CA PHE A 66 15.25 7.51 13.46
C PHE A 66 14.84 7.86 14.91
N ASN A 67 15.00 6.93 15.86
CA ASN A 67 14.69 7.12 17.28
C ASN A 67 15.78 7.88 18.07
N ASN A 68 16.88 8.25 17.42
CA ASN A 68 18.04 8.84 18.05
C ASN A 68 18.21 10.31 17.65
N GLN A 69 18.35 11.21 18.63
CA GLN A 69 18.56 12.62 18.42
C GLN A 69 19.81 12.92 17.55
N ASN A 70 20.85 12.08 17.61
CA ASN A 70 22.02 12.23 16.74
C ASN A 70 21.70 12.03 15.25
N ILE A 71 20.75 11.18 14.90
CA ILE A 71 20.33 11.00 13.52
C ILE A 71 19.46 12.18 13.07
N LEU A 72 18.55 12.65 13.92
CA LEU A 72 17.67 13.77 13.61
C LEU A 72 18.46 15.09 13.49
N SER A 73 19.55 15.27 14.24
CA SER A 73 20.44 16.43 14.10
C SER A 73 21.18 16.49 12.76
N LEU A 74 21.27 15.37 12.02
CA LEU A 74 21.79 15.34 10.64
C LEU A 74 20.79 15.86 9.60
N LEU A 75 19.55 16.14 10.00
CA LEU A 75 18.44 16.56 9.15
C LEU A 75 17.88 17.93 9.60
N PRO A 76 18.71 18.98 9.65
CA PRO A 76 18.25 20.31 10.03
C PRO A 76 17.32 20.89 8.97
N GLY A 77 16.56 21.93 9.35
CA GLY A 77 15.75 22.73 8.43
C GLY A 77 14.26 22.69 8.73
N LYS A 78 13.54 23.57 8.03
CA LYS A 78 12.11 23.83 8.25
C LYS A 78 11.19 23.09 7.28
N THR A 79 11.75 22.34 6.35
CA THR A 79 10.99 21.57 5.36
C THR A 79 11.65 20.21 5.19
N ALA A 80 10.86 19.16 5.20
CA ALA A 80 11.35 17.81 5.03
C ALA A 80 10.34 16.95 4.25
N ILE A 81 10.87 15.97 3.53
CA ILE A 81 10.08 14.87 2.93
C ILE A 81 10.63 13.52 3.37
N GLY A 82 9.77 12.53 3.43
CA GLY A 82 10.14 11.19 3.84
C GLY A 82 9.44 10.11 3.06
N HIS A 83 9.99 8.91 3.16
CA HIS A 83 9.52 7.72 2.47
C HIS A 83 9.73 6.48 3.34
N VAL A 84 8.73 5.60 3.40
CA VAL A 84 8.88 4.22 3.86
C VAL A 84 8.75 3.29 2.66
N ARG A 85 9.70 2.35 2.53
CA ARG A 85 9.85 1.53 1.33
C ARG A 85 9.37 0.11 1.56
N TYR A 86 8.64 -0.37 0.55
CA TYR A 86 8.53 -1.77 0.19
C TYR A 86 8.96 -1.96 -1.28
N SER A 87 9.66 -3.07 -1.61
CA SER A 87 10.18 -3.31 -2.97
C SER A 87 9.10 -3.88 -3.88
N THR A 88 8.45 -3.04 -4.66
CA THR A 88 7.57 -3.45 -5.77
C THR A 88 8.36 -3.56 -7.07
N THR A 89 9.23 -2.60 -7.32
CA THR A 89 10.13 -2.55 -8.48
C THR A 89 11.55 -2.26 -8.02
N GLY A 90 12.51 -3.02 -8.53
CA GLY A 90 13.91 -2.93 -8.14
C GLY A 90 14.26 -3.82 -6.94
N GLU A 91 15.54 -4.17 -6.83
CA GLU A 91 16.05 -5.00 -5.74
C GLU A 91 16.01 -4.24 -4.40
N SER A 92 15.90 -4.98 -3.28
CA SER A 92 16.01 -4.41 -1.92
C SER A 92 17.47 -4.03 -1.63
N LYS A 93 17.94 -2.96 -2.26
CA LYS A 93 19.29 -2.40 -2.15
C LYS A 93 19.25 -1.00 -1.54
N PRO A 94 20.31 -0.59 -0.79
CA PRO A 94 20.39 0.74 -0.18
C PRO A 94 20.24 1.90 -1.16
N GLU A 95 20.74 1.76 -2.39
CA GLU A 95 20.65 2.79 -3.44
C GLU A 95 19.22 3.06 -3.90
N ASN A 96 18.31 2.10 -3.72
CA ASN A 96 16.89 2.24 -4.07
C ASN A 96 16.06 2.88 -2.95
N LEU A 97 16.64 3.18 -1.79
CA LEU A 97 15.94 3.88 -0.72
C LEU A 97 15.66 5.31 -1.10
N GLN A 98 14.43 5.74 -0.86
CA GLN A 98 13.96 7.08 -1.16
C GLN A 98 13.84 7.92 0.12
N PRO A 99 13.75 9.27 0.00
CA PRO A 99 13.68 10.07 -1.22
C PRO A 99 14.99 10.04 -2.04
N LEU A 100 14.87 10.00 -3.39
CA LEU A 100 16.02 10.19 -4.28
C LEU A 100 16.29 11.69 -4.43
N PHE A 101 17.58 12.08 -4.43
CA PHE A 101 18.01 13.46 -4.52
C PHE A 101 18.93 13.67 -5.72
N ALA A 102 18.77 14.79 -6.42
CA ALA A 102 19.67 15.26 -7.47
C ALA A 102 19.80 16.80 -7.44
N ASN A 103 20.99 17.29 -7.80
CA ASN A 103 21.19 18.71 -8.09
C ASN A 103 20.91 18.96 -9.58
N LEU A 104 19.85 19.69 -9.86
CA LEU A 104 19.47 20.13 -11.19
C LEU A 104 20.02 21.52 -11.49
N ALA A 105 19.99 21.93 -12.75
CA ALA A 105 20.33 23.31 -13.13
C ALA A 105 19.46 24.38 -12.42
N LEU A 106 18.28 24.02 -11.94
CA LEU A 106 17.36 24.91 -11.19
C LEU A 106 17.48 24.77 -9.66
N GLY A 107 18.48 24.04 -9.16
CA GLY A 107 18.67 23.76 -7.73
C GLY A 107 18.40 22.33 -7.32
N GLY A 108 18.38 22.07 -6.03
CA GLY A 108 18.14 20.74 -5.48
C GLY A 108 16.71 20.26 -5.76
N PHE A 109 16.60 18.95 -5.98
CA PHE A 109 15.35 18.24 -6.25
C PHE A 109 15.38 16.88 -5.55
N ALA A 110 14.53 16.70 -4.55
CA ALA A 110 14.32 15.42 -3.88
C ALA A 110 12.92 14.92 -4.18
N CYS A 111 12.77 13.60 -4.41
CA CYS A 111 11.50 12.97 -4.76
C CYS A 111 11.28 11.69 -3.97
N ALA A 112 10.12 11.58 -3.34
CA ALA A 112 9.56 10.38 -2.75
C ALA A 112 8.35 9.93 -3.59
N HIS A 113 8.26 8.64 -3.88
CA HIS A 113 7.28 8.04 -4.78
C HIS A 113 6.61 6.83 -4.14
N ASN A 114 5.29 6.86 -4.04
CA ASN A 114 4.44 5.71 -3.76
C ASN A 114 3.72 5.32 -5.04
N GLY A 115 3.95 4.10 -5.54
CA GLY A 115 3.35 3.57 -6.75
C GLY A 115 4.32 2.81 -7.64
N ASN A 116 3.94 2.64 -8.90
CA ASN A 116 4.76 1.97 -9.92
C ASN A 116 4.46 2.49 -11.33
N LEU A 117 5.52 2.74 -12.09
CA LEU A 117 5.42 3.17 -13.48
C LEU A 117 5.40 1.95 -14.43
N THR A 118 4.48 1.96 -15.40
CA THR A 118 4.26 0.81 -16.31
C THR A 118 5.06 0.88 -17.61
N ASN A 119 5.66 2.03 -17.94
CA ASN A 119 6.44 2.26 -19.16
C ASN A 119 7.92 2.58 -18.89
N THR A 120 8.47 2.04 -17.82
CA THR A 120 9.84 2.34 -17.36
C THR A 120 10.92 1.86 -18.30
N HIS A 121 10.72 0.69 -18.91
CA HIS A 121 11.75 0.05 -19.75
C HIS A 121 12.02 0.87 -21.02
N SER A 122 10.96 1.25 -21.73
CA SER A 122 11.07 2.05 -22.96
C SER A 122 11.65 3.43 -22.71
N ILE A 123 11.27 4.08 -21.60
CA ILE A 123 11.83 5.38 -21.21
C ILE A 123 13.30 5.22 -20.82
N LYS A 124 13.64 4.27 -19.95
CA LYS A 124 15.00 4.03 -19.48
C LYS A 124 15.94 3.73 -20.67
N LYS A 125 15.50 2.88 -21.61
CA LYS A 125 16.25 2.59 -22.82
C LYS A 125 16.61 3.87 -23.60
N LYS A 126 15.62 4.72 -23.89
CA LYS A 126 15.83 6.01 -24.58
C LYS A 126 16.77 6.95 -23.83
N LEU A 127 16.63 7.01 -22.50
CA LEU A 127 17.47 7.85 -21.66
C LEU A 127 18.92 7.37 -21.68
N VAL A 128 19.18 6.08 -21.57
CA VAL A 128 20.52 5.48 -21.63
C VAL A 128 21.15 5.69 -23.01
N GLU A 129 20.43 5.42 -24.10
CA GLU A 129 20.86 5.67 -25.46
C GLU A 129 21.24 7.14 -25.71
N SER A 130 20.61 8.06 -24.98
CA SER A 130 20.92 9.50 -25.03
C SER A 130 21.91 9.96 -23.94
N GLY A 131 22.63 9.03 -23.30
CA GLY A 131 23.74 9.30 -22.39
C GLY A 131 23.35 9.53 -20.92
N SER A 132 22.13 9.23 -20.48
CA SER A 132 21.78 9.26 -19.06
C SER A 132 22.44 8.13 -18.28
N ILE A 133 22.94 8.44 -17.09
CA ILE A 133 23.54 7.49 -16.16
C ILE A 133 22.53 7.21 -15.04
N PHE A 134 22.27 5.93 -14.77
CA PHE A 134 21.39 5.49 -13.68
C PHE A 134 22.22 4.90 -12.55
N GLN A 135 21.90 5.31 -11.32
CA GLN A 135 22.55 4.81 -10.10
C GLN A 135 21.70 3.77 -9.38
N THR A 136 20.40 3.72 -9.70
CA THR A 136 19.42 2.86 -9.03
C THR A 136 18.65 2.01 -10.03
N SER A 137 17.97 1.00 -9.53
CA SER A 137 16.98 0.23 -10.31
C SER A 137 15.54 0.73 -10.08
N SER A 138 15.36 1.79 -9.26
CA SER A 138 14.05 2.37 -8.97
C SER A 138 13.51 3.14 -10.18
N ASP A 139 12.22 2.99 -10.44
CA ASP A 139 11.48 3.76 -11.44
C ASP A 139 11.42 5.27 -11.12
N THR A 140 11.54 5.62 -9.84
CA THR A 140 11.61 7.02 -9.38
C THR A 140 12.79 7.79 -9.99
N GLU A 141 13.91 7.13 -10.26
CA GLU A 141 15.06 7.77 -10.90
C GLU A 141 14.74 8.26 -12.32
N ILE A 142 13.83 7.57 -13.02
CA ILE A 142 13.35 8.00 -14.34
C ILE A 142 12.70 9.38 -14.25
N ILE A 143 11.92 9.64 -13.19
CA ILE A 143 11.29 10.95 -12.97
C ILE A 143 12.36 12.04 -12.85
N LEU A 144 13.41 11.79 -12.05
CA LEU A 144 14.52 12.76 -11.89
C LEU A 144 15.23 13.01 -13.23
N GLN A 145 15.52 11.97 -13.98
CA GLN A 145 16.19 12.06 -15.30
C GLN A 145 15.35 12.86 -16.31
N LEU A 146 14.04 12.63 -16.36
CA LEU A 146 13.13 13.34 -17.26
C LEU A 146 13.01 14.82 -16.88
N VAL A 147 12.87 15.14 -15.59
CA VAL A 147 12.84 16.52 -15.10
C VAL A 147 14.17 17.25 -15.44
N ALA A 148 15.31 16.59 -15.23
CA ALA A 148 16.62 17.14 -15.54
C ALA A 148 16.75 17.50 -17.02
N ARG A 149 16.28 16.62 -17.92
CA ARG A 149 16.42 16.74 -19.38
C ARG A 149 15.37 17.61 -20.05
N SER A 150 14.25 17.91 -19.38
CA SER A 150 13.21 18.74 -19.96
C SER A 150 13.75 20.13 -20.35
N HIS A 151 13.45 20.56 -21.56
CA HIS A 151 13.86 21.88 -22.11
C HIS A 151 13.01 23.04 -21.59
N LYS A 152 11.99 22.78 -20.78
CA LYS A 152 11.16 23.85 -20.18
C LYS A 152 12.01 24.70 -19.23
N LYS A 153 11.65 25.99 -19.10
CA LYS A 153 12.40 26.94 -18.28
C LYS A 153 12.04 26.88 -16.79
N LYS A 154 10.75 26.68 -16.49
CA LYS A 154 10.25 26.65 -15.10
C LYS A 154 10.16 25.20 -14.60
N LEU A 155 10.45 24.98 -13.33
CA LEU A 155 10.40 23.65 -12.71
C LEU A 155 9.03 22.97 -12.86
N ILE A 156 7.95 23.72 -12.64
CA ILE A 156 6.59 23.14 -12.76
C ILE A 156 6.30 22.72 -14.20
N ASP A 157 6.74 23.49 -15.20
CA ASP A 157 6.57 23.12 -16.61
C ASP A 157 7.42 21.87 -16.96
N LYS A 158 8.64 21.75 -16.36
CA LYS A 158 9.47 20.52 -16.49
C LYS A 158 8.78 19.30 -15.87
N LEU A 159 8.17 19.49 -14.71
CA LEU A 159 7.44 18.44 -14.03
C LEU A 159 6.24 17.99 -14.86
N ILE A 160 5.43 18.92 -15.39
CA ILE A 160 4.31 18.61 -16.27
C ILE A 160 4.77 17.87 -17.53
N ASP A 161 5.87 18.32 -18.14
CA ASP A 161 6.49 17.67 -19.30
C ASP A 161 6.92 16.22 -18.99
N THR A 162 7.46 15.98 -17.79
CA THR A 162 7.78 14.65 -17.28
C THR A 162 6.53 13.79 -17.06
N LEU A 163 5.53 14.33 -16.37
CA LEU A 163 4.28 13.61 -16.04
C LEU A 163 3.49 13.21 -17.29
N ASN A 164 3.61 13.95 -18.39
CA ASN A 164 3.02 13.58 -19.68
C ASN A 164 3.75 12.41 -20.39
N GLN A 165 4.96 12.06 -19.96
CA GLN A 165 5.74 10.97 -20.56
C GLN A 165 5.63 9.67 -19.79
N ILE A 166 5.40 9.72 -18.48
CA ILE A 166 5.28 8.54 -17.64
C ILE A 166 3.85 7.99 -17.65
N LYS A 167 3.74 6.67 -17.55
CA LYS A 167 2.48 5.94 -17.35
C LYS A 167 2.59 5.10 -16.09
N GLY A 168 1.51 4.97 -15.35
CA GLY A 168 1.48 4.19 -14.12
C GLY A 168 0.69 4.89 -13.02
N ALA A 169 0.70 4.29 -11.83
CA ALA A 169 0.11 4.86 -10.63
C ALA A 169 1.21 5.50 -9.79
N TYR A 170 0.96 6.72 -9.31
CA TYR A 170 1.93 7.42 -8.49
C TYR A 170 1.32 8.48 -7.57
N SER A 171 1.84 8.54 -6.35
CA SER A 171 1.76 9.73 -5.50
C SER A 171 3.19 10.17 -5.21
N LEU A 172 3.49 11.43 -5.60
CA LEU A 172 4.83 12.00 -5.44
C LEU A 172 4.81 13.10 -4.39
N VAL A 173 5.81 13.09 -3.52
CA VAL A 173 6.14 14.22 -2.65
C VAL A 173 7.53 14.69 -3.00
N ILE A 174 7.64 15.95 -3.43
CA ILE A 174 8.86 16.52 -4.00
C ILE A 174 9.27 17.73 -3.18
N LEU A 175 10.55 17.79 -2.83
CA LEU A 175 11.16 18.93 -2.14
C LEU A 175 12.18 19.62 -3.05
N THR A 176 12.07 20.93 -3.10
CA THR A 176 13.04 21.81 -3.80
C THR A 176 13.51 22.92 -2.87
N ASN A 177 14.45 23.77 -3.30
CA ASN A 177 14.91 24.90 -2.50
C ASN A 177 13.80 25.87 -2.02
N LYS A 178 12.63 25.89 -2.68
CA LYS A 178 11.56 26.87 -2.40
C LYS A 178 10.16 26.28 -2.31
N LYS A 179 10.00 24.98 -2.56
CA LYS A 179 8.68 24.38 -2.73
C LYS A 179 8.64 22.97 -2.14
N LEU A 180 7.52 22.68 -1.51
CA LEU A 180 7.04 21.32 -1.32
C LEU A 180 5.93 21.08 -2.34
N ILE A 181 5.99 19.97 -3.09
CA ILE A 181 5.05 19.70 -4.18
C ILE A 181 4.47 18.31 -3.97
N GLY A 182 3.15 18.19 -4.01
CA GLY A 182 2.43 16.94 -4.05
C GLY A 182 1.88 16.70 -5.45
N VAL A 183 1.97 15.46 -5.95
CA VAL A 183 1.39 15.07 -7.23
C VAL A 183 0.64 13.76 -7.06
N ARG A 184 -0.59 13.70 -7.55
CA ARG A 184 -1.38 12.46 -7.61
C ARG A 184 -1.61 12.06 -9.06
N ASP A 185 -1.51 10.76 -9.36
CA ASP A 185 -1.67 10.26 -10.73
C ASP A 185 -3.04 10.61 -11.34
N PRO A 186 -3.15 10.62 -12.69
CA PRO A 186 -4.37 11.09 -13.36
C PRO A 186 -5.65 10.29 -13.05
N PHE A 187 -5.52 9.02 -12.62
CA PHE A 187 -6.66 8.22 -12.18
C PHE A 187 -6.86 8.28 -10.65
N GLY A 188 -5.90 8.85 -9.91
CA GLY A 188 -5.93 8.88 -8.44
C GLY A 188 -5.83 7.50 -7.83
N ILE A 189 -5.07 6.59 -8.45
CA ILE A 189 -4.92 5.20 -7.98
C ILE A 189 -4.27 5.18 -6.60
N ARG A 190 -3.14 5.90 -6.45
CA ARG A 190 -2.46 6.00 -5.16
C ARG A 190 -3.00 7.15 -4.33
N PRO A 191 -3.13 6.96 -3.00
CA PRO A 191 -3.64 8.00 -2.10
C PRO A 191 -2.61 9.09 -1.85
N LEU A 192 -3.08 10.32 -1.72
CA LEU A 192 -2.34 11.47 -1.22
C LEU A 192 -3.31 12.45 -0.58
N VAL A 193 -3.02 12.88 0.65
CA VAL A 193 -3.84 13.82 1.42
C VAL A 193 -3.07 15.09 1.74
N LEU A 194 -3.81 16.19 1.85
CA LEU A 194 -3.32 17.49 2.29
C LEU A 194 -3.86 17.77 3.71
N GLY A 195 -2.97 18.15 4.60
CA GLY A 195 -3.27 18.57 5.97
C GLY A 195 -2.55 19.84 6.34
N ASP A 196 -2.81 20.33 7.56
CA ASP A 196 -2.18 21.48 8.17
C ASP A 196 -1.78 21.18 9.62
N LYS A 197 -0.54 21.44 9.95
CA LYS A 197 -0.01 21.39 11.32
C LYS A 197 0.32 22.81 11.78
N ASP A 198 -0.62 23.45 12.47
CA ASP A 198 -0.42 24.79 13.06
C ASP A 198 0.10 25.83 12.07
N GLY A 199 -0.46 25.86 10.85
CA GLY A 199 -0.05 26.75 9.76
C GLY A 199 1.07 26.19 8.87
N SER A 200 1.55 24.99 9.13
CA SER A 200 2.54 24.28 8.31
C SER A 200 1.84 23.22 7.46
N PRO A 201 1.74 23.39 6.12
CA PRO A 201 1.09 22.41 5.25
C PRO A 201 1.81 21.06 5.23
N VAL A 202 1.03 20.00 5.21
CA VAL A 202 1.47 18.59 5.24
C VAL A 202 0.90 17.83 4.05
N LEU A 203 1.72 17.01 3.41
CA LEU A 203 1.33 16.01 2.43
C LEU A 203 1.64 14.62 2.99
N ALA A 204 0.70 13.68 2.91
CA ALA A 204 0.90 12.32 3.38
C ALA A 204 0.11 11.32 2.53
N SER A 205 0.54 10.06 2.53
CA SER A 205 -0.22 8.97 1.88
C SER A 205 -1.57 8.74 2.54
N GLU A 206 -1.66 8.88 3.88
CA GLU A 206 -2.86 8.59 4.65
C GLU A 206 -3.10 9.59 5.79
N THR A 207 -4.36 9.69 6.25
CA THR A 207 -4.73 10.59 7.35
C THR A 207 -4.20 10.14 8.70
N CYS A 208 -3.93 8.83 8.92
CA CYS A 208 -3.30 8.36 10.16
C CYS A 208 -1.95 9.05 10.43
N ALA A 209 -1.23 9.43 9.37
CA ALA A 209 0.02 10.19 9.51
C ALA A 209 -0.20 11.64 9.93
N LEU A 210 -1.35 12.24 9.57
CA LEU A 210 -1.76 13.55 10.04
C LEU A 210 -2.15 13.49 11.53
N ASP A 211 -2.94 12.49 11.90
CA ASP A 211 -3.40 12.28 13.27
C ASP A 211 -2.21 12.06 14.21
N MET A 212 -1.21 11.27 13.79
CA MET A 212 0.00 11.01 14.56
C MET A 212 0.75 12.28 14.98
N ILE A 213 0.79 13.28 14.12
CA ILE A 213 1.48 14.55 14.38
C ILE A 213 0.53 15.66 14.90
N GLY A 214 -0.76 15.34 15.08
CA GLY A 214 -1.78 16.32 15.45
C GLY A 214 -2.03 17.37 14.37
N ALA A 215 -1.92 17.01 13.09
CA ALA A 215 -2.26 17.86 11.97
C ALA A 215 -3.73 17.71 11.59
N LYS A 216 -4.34 18.82 11.18
CA LYS A 216 -5.73 18.82 10.71
C LYS A 216 -5.79 18.33 9.26
N TYR A 217 -6.63 17.34 8.97
CA TYR A 217 -6.95 16.95 7.61
C TYR A 217 -7.73 18.08 6.91
N ILE A 218 -7.30 18.45 5.70
CA ILE A 218 -7.97 19.47 4.87
C ILE A 218 -8.79 18.77 3.79
N ARG A 219 -8.15 17.94 2.94
CA ARG A 219 -8.78 17.22 1.84
C ARG A 219 -7.85 16.19 1.21
N ASP A 220 -8.41 15.31 0.41
CA ASP A 220 -7.62 14.52 -0.52
C ASP A 220 -7.01 15.43 -1.61
N VAL A 221 -5.82 15.08 -2.09
CA VAL A 221 -5.30 15.63 -3.35
C VAL A 221 -6.09 14.97 -4.48
N GLU A 222 -6.66 15.78 -5.37
CA GLU A 222 -7.51 15.26 -6.43
C GLU A 222 -6.70 14.48 -7.49
N ASN A 223 -7.36 13.63 -8.24
CA ASN A 223 -6.70 12.90 -9.33
C ASN A 223 -6.12 13.87 -10.39
N GLY A 224 -4.89 13.62 -10.80
CA GLY A 224 -4.15 14.45 -11.75
C GLY A 224 -3.78 15.84 -11.23
N GLU A 225 -3.91 16.09 -9.93
CA GLU A 225 -3.59 17.37 -9.29
C GLU A 225 -2.11 17.47 -8.93
N ILE A 226 -1.56 18.66 -9.10
CA ILE A 226 -0.27 19.10 -8.57
C ILE A 226 -0.54 20.19 -7.54
N VAL A 227 -0.27 19.91 -6.27
CA VAL A 227 -0.32 20.84 -5.16
C VAL A 227 1.07 21.46 -4.99
N ILE A 228 1.17 22.78 -4.99
CA ILE A 228 2.41 23.52 -4.87
C ILE A 228 2.36 24.37 -3.60
N ILE A 229 3.21 24.05 -2.64
CA ILE A 229 3.31 24.70 -1.34
C ILE A 229 4.58 25.57 -1.32
N THR A 230 4.43 26.84 -0.96
CA THR A 230 5.51 27.83 -0.84
C THR A 230 5.24 28.72 0.36
N GLU A 231 6.18 29.62 0.69
CA GLU A 231 5.99 30.68 1.69
C GLU A 231 4.80 31.62 1.38
N LYS A 232 4.34 31.66 0.12
CA LYS A 232 3.20 32.48 -0.30
C LYS A 232 1.85 31.77 -0.12
N GLY A 233 1.87 30.50 0.27
CA GLY A 233 0.68 29.66 0.45
C GLY A 233 0.64 28.47 -0.50
N ILE A 234 -0.56 27.93 -0.68
CA ILE A 234 -0.85 26.70 -1.44
C ILE A 234 -1.51 27.09 -2.75
N GLU A 235 -0.94 26.61 -3.86
CA GLU A 235 -1.51 26.69 -5.20
C GLU A 235 -1.77 25.27 -5.73
N SER A 236 -2.78 25.13 -6.60
CA SER A 236 -3.15 23.86 -7.18
C SER A 236 -3.35 23.99 -8.68
N ILE A 237 -2.84 23.03 -9.45
CA ILE A 237 -3.01 22.96 -10.91
C ILE A 237 -3.37 21.55 -11.33
N LYS A 238 -4.19 21.43 -12.37
CA LYS A 238 -4.59 20.17 -13.02
C LYS A 238 -4.18 20.17 -14.48
N PRO A 239 -2.97 19.70 -14.82
CA PRO A 239 -2.46 19.76 -16.19
C PRO A 239 -3.09 18.72 -17.11
N PHE A 240 -3.72 17.67 -16.56
CA PHE A 240 -4.34 16.62 -17.36
C PHE A 240 -5.78 16.94 -17.72
N LYS A 241 -6.21 16.52 -18.89
CA LYS A 241 -7.63 16.59 -19.28
C LYS A 241 -8.44 15.66 -18.39
N ASN A 242 -9.75 15.97 -18.22
CA ASN A 242 -10.69 15.25 -17.37
C ASN A 242 -10.60 13.73 -17.54
N ILE A 243 -9.86 13.09 -16.64
CA ILE A 243 -9.75 11.64 -16.52
C ILE A 243 -10.62 11.25 -15.32
N PRO A 244 -11.54 10.29 -15.46
CA PRO A 244 -12.36 9.83 -14.34
C PRO A 244 -11.49 9.29 -13.21
N GLU A 245 -11.80 9.65 -11.97
CA GLU A 245 -11.12 9.10 -10.81
C GLU A 245 -11.42 7.60 -10.69
N ARG A 246 -10.38 6.80 -10.46
CA ARG A 246 -10.45 5.35 -10.25
C ARG A 246 -9.45 4.92 -9.18
N PRO A 247 -9.67 5.28 -7.90
CA PRO A 247 -8.77 4.93 -6.82
C PRO A 247 -8.69 3.41 -6.64
N CYS A 248 -7.57 2.94 -6.08
CA CYS A 248 -7.38 1.52 -5.81
C CYS A 248 -8.40 1.02 -4.79
N ILE A 249 -9.14 -0.04 -5.13
CA ILE A 249 -10.14 -0.63 -4.23
C ILE A 249 -9.47 -1.34 -3.04
N PHE A 250 -8.26 -1.88 -3.24
CA PHE A 250 -7.49 -2.57 -2.21
C PHE A 250 -7.03 -1.68 -1.07
N GLU A 251 -6.91 -0.37 -1.27
CA GLU A 251 -6.67 0.58 -0.18
C GLU A 251 -7.76 0.45 0.89
N ARG A 252 -9.02 0.24 0.51
CA ARG A 252 -10.14 0.08 1.43
C ARG A 252 -10.27 -1.34 1.98
N ILE A 253 -9.79 -2.34 1.25
CA ILE A 253 -9.89 -3.76 1.65
C ILE A 253 -8.77 -4.13 2.62
N TYR A 254 -7.52 -3.76 2.30
CA TYR A 254 -6.36 -4.25 3.03
C TYR A 254 -5.31 -3.19 3.40
N PHE A 255 -4.85 -2.33 2.44
CA PHE A 255 -3.61 -1.57 2.65
C PHE A 255 -3.71 -0.40 3.61
N ALA A 256 -4.70 0.46 3.44
CA ALA A 256 -4.79 1.64 4.30
C ALA A 256 -5.06 1.27 5.76
N SER A 257 -4.54 2.05 6.68
CA SER A 257 -4.78 1.86 8.11
C SER A 257 -6.28 1.93 8.42
N PRO A 258 -6.82 1.08 9.30
CA PRO A 258 -8.26 1.08 9.61
C PRO A 258 -8.80 2.42 10.10
N ASP A 259 -7.99 3.21 10.77
CA ASP A 259 -8.32 4.55 11.29
C ASP A 259 -8.21 5.65 10.23
N SER A 260 -7.54 5.39 9.11
CA SER A 260 -7.43 6.35 8.00
C SER A 260 -8.78 6.65 7.36
N ILE A 261 -8.99 7.91 7.00
CA ILE A 261 -10.14 8.37 6.21
C ILE A 261 -9.79 8.28 4.73
N VAL A 262 -10.62 7.61 3.96
CA VAL A 262 -10.53 7.52 2.50
C VAL A 262 -11.87 7.91 1.90
N GLY A 263 -11.91 8.99 1.14
CA GLY A 263 -13.16 9.64 0.78
C GLY A 263 -13.84 10.20 2.04
N ASN A 264 -15.07 9.79 2.32
CA ASN A 264 -15.84 10.35 3.44
C ASN A 264 -16.01 9.39 4.64
N LYS A 265 -15.28 8.26 4.67
CA LYS A 265 -15.43 7.23 5.71
C LYS A 265 -14.08 6.69 6.13
N THR A 266 -14.01 6.17 7.37
CA THR A 266 -12.84 5.41 7.81
C THR A 266 -12.75 4.08 7.08
N VAL A 267 -11.55 3.61 6.85
CA VAL A 267 -11.28 2.29 6.25
C VAL A 267 -11.92 1.17 7.09
N TYR A 268 -11.92 1.32 8.43
CA TYR A 268 -12.65 0.44 9.34
C TYR A 268 -14.12 0.28 8.94
N THR A 269 -14.80 1.39 8.62
CA THR A 269 -16.22 1.36 8.22
C THR A 269 -16.43 0.60 6.92
N TYR A 270 -15.54 0.77 5.93
CA TYR A 270 -15.61 0.01 4.68
C TYR A 270 -15.41 -1.49 4.93
N ARG A 271 -14.36 -1.88 5.66
CA ARG A 271 -14.09 -3.29 5.99
C ARG A 271 -15.22 -3.95 6.76
N LYS A 272 -15.82 -3.23 7.70
CA LYS A 272 -17.00 -3.71 8.42
C LYS A 272 -18.19 -3.93 7.48
N SER A 273 -18.40 -3.01 6.53
CA SER A 273 -19.43 -3.15 5.49
C SER A 273 -19.19 -4.33 4.56
N LEU A 274 -17.92 -4.62 4.21
CA LEU A 274 -17.56 -5.81 3.42
C LEU A 274 -18.01 -7.09 4.12
N GLY A 275 -17.71 -7.23 5.42
CA GLY A 275 -18.17 -8.39 6.20
C GLY A 275 -19.69 -8.47 6.33
N PHE A 276 -20.37 -7.34 6.44
CA PHE A 276 -21.83 -7.27 6.49
C PHE A 276 -22.46 -7.76 5.16
N GLU A 277 -21.95 -7.31 4.01
CA GLU A 277 -22.41 -7.79 2.70
C GLU A 277 -22.05 -9.26 2.47
N LEU A 278 -20.87 -9.71 2.92
CA LEU A 278 -20.46 -11.12 2.87
C LEU A 278 -21.49 -12.02 3.59
N ALA A 279 -21.97 -11.60 4.77
CA ALA A 279 -23.00 -12.35 5.51
C ALA A 279 -24.37 -12.32 4.85
N LYS A 280 -24.70 -11.29 4.08
CA LYS A 280 -25.94 -11.25 3.29
C LYS A 280 -25.93 -12.25 2.14
N GLU A 281 -24.79 -12.43 1.51
CA GLU A 281 -24.63 -13.32 0.36
C GLU A 281 -24.51 -14.79 0.77
N ASN A 282 -24.11 -15.06 2.03
CA ASN A 282 -23.78 -16.41 2.49
C ASN A 282 -24.47 -16.75 3.80
N ASN A 283 -25.41 -17.70 3.74
CA ASN A 283 -26.12 -18.20 4.92
C ASN A 283 -25.45 -19.48 5.44
N ILE A 284 -24.44 -19.34 6.28
CA ILE A 284 -23.67 -20.43 6.87
C ILE A 284 -24.15 -20.65 8.32
N SER A 285 -24.51 -21.90 8.65
CA SER A 285 -24.85 -22.28 10.03
C SER A 285 -23.59 -22.57 10.82
N ALA A 286 -23.29 -21.75 11.81
CA ALA A 286 -22.12 -21.88 12.66
C ALA A 286 -22.41 -21.38 14.09
N ASP A 287 -21.51 -21.68 15.02
CA ASP A 287 -21.65 -21.33 16.43
C ASP A 287 -20.86 -20.07 16.79
N VAL A 288 -19.83 -19.74 15.98
CA VAL A 288 -18.96 -18.60 16.26
C VAL A 288 -18.31 -18.05 14.99
N VAL A 289 -18.15 -16.71 14.93
CA VAL A 289 -17.36 -15.98 13.94
C VAL A 289 -16.03 -15.58 14.56
N VAL A 290 -14.93 -15.95 13.93
CA VAL A 290 -13.58 -15.70 14.40
C VAL A 290 -12.79 -14.96 13.32
N PRO A 291 -12.19 -13.78 13.64
CA PRO A 291 -11.34 -13.08 12.69
C PRO A 291 -9.98 -13.77 12.53
N ILE A 292 -9.42 -13.70 11.34
CA ILE A 292 -7.97 -13.90 11.16
C ILE A 292 -7.30 -12.54 11.42
N PRO A 293 -6.53 -12.41 12.51
CA PRO A 293 -6.01 -11.10 12.91
C PRO A 293 -4.80 -10.68 12.07
N ASP A 294 -4.58 -9.37 11.88
CA ASP A 294 -5.40 -8.25 12.33
C ASP A 294 -6.43 -7.80 11.27
N SER A 295 -6.20 -8.15 10.00
CA SER A 295 -6.91 -7.67 8.81
C SER A 295 -8.40 -8.08 8.79
N GLY A 296 -8.72 -9.29 9.21
CA GLY A 296 -10.08 -9.83 9.22
C GLY A 296 -10.99 -9.29 10.33
N VAL A 297 -10.46 -8.57 11.33
CA VAL A 297 -11.23 -8.17 12.53
C VAL A 297 -12.46 -7.34 12.18
N SER A 298 -12.30 -6.29 11.38
CA SER A 298 -13.39 -5.38 11.03
C SER A 298 -14.48 -6.09 10.21
N ALA A 299 -14.09 -6.93 9.26
CA ALA A 299 -15.01 -7.71 8.45
C ALA A 299 -15.75 -8.76 9.27
N ALA A 300 -15.06 -9.46 10.18
CA ALA A 300 -15.70 -10.43 11.09
C ALA A 300 -16.74 -9.79 11.99
N LEU A 301 -16.50 -8.56 12.50
CA LEU A 301 -17.50 -7.79 13.25
C LEU A 301 -18.73 -7.48 12.39
N GLY A 302 -18.53 -7.06 11.13
CA GLY A 302 -19.64 -6.80 10.21
C GLY A 302 -20.43 -8.07 9.89
N PHE A 303 -19.74 -9.19 9.65
CA PHE A 303 -20.34 -10.49 9.41
C PHE A 303 -21.18 -10.96 10.61
N SER A 304 -20.62 -10.93 11.82
CA SER A 304 -21.30 -11.30 13.06
C SER A 304 -22.56 -10.46 13.28
N GLN A 305 -22.48 -9.14 13.11
CA GLN A 305 -23.65 -8.26 13.28
C GLN A 305 -24.77 -8.57 12.30
N LYS A 306 -24.46 -8.97 11.07
CA LYS A 306 -25.48 -9.30 10.06
C LYS A 306 -26.04 -10.72 10.22
N SER A 307 -25.18 -11.68 10.50
CA SER A 307 -25.57 -13.09 10.67
C SER A 307 -26.19 -13.39 12.04
N SER A 308 -26.00 -12.51 13.05
CA SER A 308 -26.34 -12.76 14.46
C SER A 308 -25.57 -13.93 15.09
N ILE A 309 -24.48 -14.41 14.45
CA ILE A 309 -23.58 -15.40 15.01
C ILE A 309 -22.58 -14.69 15.93
N PRO A 310 -22.34 -15.16 17.17
CA PRO A 310 -21.42 -14.52 18.11
C PRO A 310 -20.00 -14.32 17.54
N PHE A 311 -19.41 -13.15 17.79
CA PHE A 311 -18.01 -12.85 17.49
C PHE A 311 -17.13 -13.22 18.67
N GLU A 312 -16.01 -13.94 18.39
CA GLU A 312 -15.02 -14.29 19.40
C GLU A 312 -13.59 -14.11 18.87
N LEU A 313 -12.67 -13.70 19.73
CA LEU A 313 -11.25 -13.67 19.44
C LEU A 313 -10.63 -15.07 19.58
N GLY A 314 -11.03 -15.96 18.70
CA GLY A 314 -10.57 -17.37 18.69
C GLY A 314 -9.13 -17.54 18.18
N ILE A 315 -8.59 -16.53 17.49
CA ILE A 315 -7.19 -16.48 17.05
C ILE A 315 -6.59 -15.16 17.59
N ILE A 316 -5.43 -15.27 18.23
CA ILE A 316 -4.72 -14.16 18.83
C ILE A 316 -3.36 -14.03 18.14
N ARG A 317 -3.03 -12.80 17.70
CA ARG A 317 -1.70 -12.50 17.15
C ARG A 317 -0.70 -12.25 18.28
N SER A 318 0.48 -12.88 18.18
CA SER A 318 1.59 -12.61 19.08
C SER A 318 2.29 -11.31 18.68
N HIS A 319 2.24 -10.29 19.56
CA HIS A 319 2.89 -8.99 19.35
C HIS A 319 4.42 -9.04 19.60
N TYR A 320 4.92 -10.10 20.28
CA TYR A 320 6.33 -10.22 20.68
C TYR A 320 7.20 -10.95 19.67
N VAL A 321 6.61 -11.55 18.64
CA VAL A 321 7.36 -12.20 17.55
C VAL A 321 7.76 -11.14 16.53
N GLY A 322 8.86 -10.45 16.84
CA GLY A 322 9.51 -9.53 15.91
C GLY A 322 10.21 -10.27 14.77
N ARG A 323 10.64 -9.51 13.74
CA ARG A 323 11.39 -10.00 12.56
C ARG A 323 12.79 -10.56 12.88
N THR A 324 13.22 -10.53 14.12
CA THR A 324 14.57 -10.93 14.61
C THR A 324 14.79 -12.43 14.72
N PHE A 325 13.78 -13.27 14.51
CA PHE A 325 14.03 -14.70 14.38
C PHE A 325 14.61 -14.98 12.98
N ILE A 326 15.96 -15.01 12.93
CA ILE A 326 16.68 -15.64 11.83
C ILE A 326 16.27 -17.10 11.85
N GLU A 327 15.54 -17.55 10.84
CA GLU A 327 15.05 -18.92 10.72
C GLU A 327 16.15 -19.83 10.16
N PRO A 328 16.99 -20.47 11.01
CA PRO A 328 18.17 -21.22 10.54
C PRO A 328 17.80 -22.61 10.02
N SER A 329 16.56 -23.08 10.19
CA SER A 329 16.17 -24.43 9.75
C SER A 329 14.77 -24.47 9.13
N GLN A 330 14.56 -25.49 8.27
CA GLN A 330 13.27 -25.77 7.61
C GLN A 330 12.17 -26.06 8.64
N THR A 331 12.51 -26.63 9.79
CA THR A 331 11.62 -26.93 10.90
C THR A 331 11.04 -25.64 11.51
N ILE A 332 11.87 -24.60 11.71
CA ILE A 332 11.42 -23.33 12.28
C ILE A 332 10.50 -22.59 11.30
N ARG A 333 10.74 -22.71 9.98
CA ARG A 333 9.83 -22.16 8.96
C ARG A 333 8.43 -22.77 9.00
N GLN A 334 8.30 -24.04 9.33
CA GLN A 334 6.99 -24.70 9.50
C GLN A 334 6.22 -24.15 10.72
N PHE A 335 6.91 -23.66 11.74
CA PHE A 335 6.31 -23.01 12.91
C PHE A 335 5.97 -21.52 12.69
N GLY A 336 6.35 -20.91 11.58
CA GLY A 336 6.24 -19.46 11.37
C GLY A 336 4.83 -18.89 11.59
N VAL A 337 3.76 -19.60 11.19
CA VAL A 337 2.38 -19.19 11.47
C VAL A 337 2.03 -19.41 12.94
N LYS A 338 2.45 -20.54 13.54
CA LYS A 338 2.23 -20.84 14.97
C LYS A 338 2.99 -19.87 15.91
N LEU A 339 4.11 -19.29 15.46
CA LEU A 339 4.82 -18.25 16.21
C LEU A 339 4.03 -16.92 16.20
N LYS A 340 3.34 -16.62 15.11
CA LYS A 340 2.60 -15.36 14.93
C LYS A 340 1.16 -15.43 15.45
N HIS A 341 0.56 -16.64 15.49
CA HIS A 341 -0.84 -16.84 15.84
C HIS A 341 -0.98 -17.96 16.87
N SER A 342 -1.79 -17.74 17.88
CA SER A 342 -2.22 -18.75 18.84
C SER A 342 -3.73 -18.90 18.83
N VAL A 343 -4.22 -20.12 19.02
CA VAL A 343 -5.66 -20.41 19.05
C VAL A 343 -6.17 -20.44 20.48
N ASN A 344 -7.21 -19.66 20.75
CA ASN A 344 -7.96 -19.70 22.01
C ASN A 344 -8.95 -20.89 21.99
N ARG A 345 -8.54 -22.01 22.60
CA ARG A 345 -9.33 -23.25 22.57
C ARG A 345 -10.72 -23.09 23.14
N SER A 346 -10.93 -22.31 24.20
CA SER A 346 -12.24 -22.10 24.82
C SER A 346 -13.26 -21.47 23.87
N CYS A 347 -12.80 -20.74 22.85
CA CYS A 347 -13.65 -20.16 21.82
C CYS A 347 -13.94 -21.11 20.65
N ILE A 348 -13.15 -22.19 20.49
CA ILE A 348 -13.09 -23.02 19.27
C ILE A 348 -13.58 -24.44 19.51
N GLU A 349 -13.19 -25.05 20.66
CA GLU A 349 -13.40 -26.47 20.92
C GLU A 349 -14.88 -26.81 20.85
N ASP A 350 -15.19 -27.92 20.16
CA ASP A 350 -16.54 -28.45 19.91
C ASP A 350 -17.49 -27.53 19.12
N LYS A 351 -16.98 -26.46 18.48
CA LYS A 351 -17.81 -25.50 17.72
C LYS A 351 -17.63 -25.62 16.21
N ARG A 352 -18.66 -25.19 15.48
CA ARG A 352 -18.61 -24.89 14.05
C ARG A 352 -18.14 -23.43 13.93
N VAL A 353 -17.00 -23.23 13.30
CA VAL A 353 -16.29 -21.93 13.28
C VAL A 353 -16.37 -21.33 11.89
N ILE A 354 -16.74 -20.07 11.78
CA ILE A 354 -16.51 -19.27 10.58
C ILE A 354 -15.28 -18.41 10.82
N LEU A 355 -14.21 -18.66 10.06
CA LEU A 355 -13.05 -17.77 9.96
C LEU A 355 -13.34 -16.68 8.94
N ILE A 356 -13.01 -15.42 9.25
CA ILE A 356 -13.13 -14.31 8.31
C ILE A 356 -11.75 -13.68 8.08
N ASP A 357 -11.36 -13.58 6.82
CA ASP A 357 -10.17 -12.89 6.37
C ASP A 357 -10.50 -11.83 5.31
N ASP A 358 -9.56 -10.93 5.02
CA ASP A 358 -9.70 -9.91 4.00
C ASP A 358 -9.53 -10.46 2.59
N SER A 359 -8.53 -11.30 2.36
CA SER A 359 -8.15 -11.82 1.05
C SER A 359 -7.40 -13.15 1.12
N ILE A 360 -7.37 -13.86 0.00
CA ILE A 360 -6.55 -15.06 -0.22
C ILE A 360 -5.72 -14.88 -1.49
N VAL A 361 -4.41 -15.14 -1.40
CA VAL A 361 -3.46 -15.00 -2.51
C VAL A 361 -2.93 -16.35 -2.96
N ARG A 362 -2.14 -17.04 -2.13
CA ARG A 362 -1.57 -18.37 -2.40
C ARG A 362 -2.28 -19.51 -1.67
N GLY A 363 -3.06 -19.21 -0.64
CA GLY A 363 -3.78 -20.19 0.20
C GLY A 363 -2.91 -20.87 1.27
N THR A 364 -1.61 -20.63 1.31
CA THR A 364 -0.68 -21.32 2.24
C THR A 364 -0.89 -20.92 3.69
N THR A 365 -1.12 -19.63 3.98
CA THR A 365 -1.43 -19.14 5.32
C THR A 365 -2.81 -19.60 5.77
N ALA A 366 -3.80 -19.47 4.89
CA ALA A 366 -5.16 -19.91 5.16
C ALA A 366 -5.22 -21.41 5.53
N SER A 367 -4.53 -22.27 4.76
CA SER A 367 -4.46 -23.71 5.06
C SER A 367 -3.84 -24.00 6.44
N LYS A 368 -2.75 -23.29 6.80
CA LYS A 368 -2.11 -23.46 8.12
C LYS A 368 -3.04 -23.02 9.25
N ILE A 369 -3.78 -21.91 9.07
CA ILE A 369 -4.71 -21.39 10.08
C ILE A 369 -5.91 -22.35 10.23
N VAL A 370 -6.52 -22.80 9.13
CA VAL A 370 -7.61 -23.77 9.17
C VAL A 370 -7.18 -25.04 9.91
N LYS A 371 -5.99 -25.58 9.61
CA LYS A 371 -5.42 -26.72 10.31
C LYS A 371 -5.23 -26.45 11.81
N MET A 372 -4.73 -25.30 12.20
CA MET A 372 -4.57 -24.92 13.62
C MET A 372 -5.91 -24.90 14.36
N VAL A 373 -6.96 -24.44 13.71
CA VAL A 373 -8.31 -24.36 14.30
C VAL A 373 -8.92 -25.76 14.46
N TYR A 374 -8.73 -26.66 13.50
CA TYR A 374 -9.10 -28.08 13.66
C TYR A 374 -8.29 -28.77 14.77
N GLU A 375 -6.97 -28.53 14.84
CA GLU A 375 -6.10 -29.06 15.93
C GLU A 375 -6.51 -28.52 17.31
N ALA A 376 -7.21 -27.38 17.38
CA ALA A 376 -7.78 -26.84 18.60
C ALA A 376 -9.14 -27.44 18.98
N GLY A 377 -9.71 -28.36 18.18
CA GLY A 377 -10.91 -29.09 18.49
C GLY A 377 -12.18 -28.56 17.80
N ALA A 378 -12.09 -27.72 16.75
CA ALA A 378 -13.26 -27.30 15.99
C ALA A 378 -13.96 -28.50 15.31
N LYS A 379 -15.30 -28.53 15.33
CA LYS A 379 -16.11 -29.55 14.62
C LYS A 379 -16.12 -29.31 13.11
N GLU A 380 -16.27 -28.09 12.72
CA GLU A 380 -16.26 -27.64 11.32
C GLU A 380 -15.58 -26.27 11.23
N VAL A 381 -14.86 -26.03 10.14
CA VAL A 381 -14.23 -24.75 9.85
C VAL A 381 -14.68 -24.29 8.48
N HIS A 382 -15.35 -23.15 8.43
CA HIS A 382 -15.75 -22.43 7.24
C HIS A 382 -14.85 -21.20 7.08
N LEU A 383 -14.42 -20.89 5.85
CA LEU A 383 -13.57 -19.73 5.59
C LEU A 383 -14.30 -18.74 4.67
N GLY A 384 -14.55 -17.55 5.19
CA GLY A 384 -15.15 -16.42 4.46
C GLY A 384 -14.12 -15.35 4.16
N ILE A 385 -14.07 -14.93 2.89
CA ILE A 385 -13.15 -13.91 2.40
C ILE A 385 -13.95 -12.67 2.04
N SER A 386 -13.59 -11.52 2.65
CA SER A 386 -14.36 -10.28 2.53
C SER A 386 -14.07 -9.47 1.26
N CYS A 387 -13.44 -10.09 0.26
CA CYS A 387 -13.28 -9.56 -1.09
C CYS A 387 -13.53 -10.65 -2.15
N PRO A 388 -13.65 -10.30 -3.44
CA PRO A 388 -13.70 -11.28 -4.52
C PRO A 388 -12.38 -12.05 -4.68
N PRO A 389 -12.38 -13.23 -5.36
CA PRO A 389 -11.16 -13.95 -5.67
C PRO A 389 -10.16 -13.08 -6.46
N ILE A 390 -8.89 -13.03 -6.00
CA ILE A 390 -7.81 -12.31 -6.66
C ILE A 390 -7.29 -13.17 -7.82
N LYS A 391 -7.64 -12.79 -9.04
CA LYS A 391 -7.31 -13.54 -10.26
C LYS A 391 -6.19 -12.93 -11.08
N HIS A 392 -5.90 -11.65 -10.90
CA HIS A 392 -4.98 -10.91 -11.74
C HIS A 392 -3.95 -10.17 -10.88
N PRO A 393 -2.65 -10.14 -11.29
CA PRO A 393 -1.61 -9.43 -10.57
C PRO A 393 -1.78 -7.90 -10.65
N ASP A 394 -1.25 -7.19 -9.69
CA ASP A 394 -1.15 -5.73 -9.72
C ASP A 394 0.14 -5.28 -10.41
N PHE A 395 0.07 -4.15 -11.12
CA PHE A 395 1.21 -3.49 -11.75
C PHE A 395 1.30 -2.00 -11.37
N TYR A 396 0.53 -1.58 -10.37
CA TYR A 396 0.41 -0.18 -9.96
C TYR A 396 0.98 0.12 -8.58
N GLY A 397 1.75 -0.83 -8.03
CA GLY A 397 2.50 -0.63 -6.79
C GLY A 397 2.23 -1.64 -5.69
N ILE A 398 1.30 -2.58 -5.88
CA ILE A 398 1.10 -3.70 -4.98
C ILE A 398 1.98 -4.86 -5.43
N ASP A 399 2.79 -5.42 -4.55
CA ASP A 399 3.56 -6.63 -4.85
C ASP A 399 2.64 -7.85 -4.79
N THR A 400 1.98 -8.12 -5.91
CA THR A 400 1.20 -9.34 -6.09
C THR A 400 2.04 -10.39 -6.82
N PRO A 401 1.86 -11.67 -6.48
CA PRO A 401 2.55 -12.73 -7.18
C PRO A 401 2.09 -12.80 -8.65
N ASN A 402 2.93 -13.44 -9.47
CA ASN A 402 2.57 -13.76 -10.85
C ASN A 402 1.31 -14.63 -10.93
N TYR A 403 0.64 -14.66 -12.08
CA TYR A 403 -0.52 -15.52 -12.33
C TYR A 403 -0.34 -16.95 -11.82
N ASN A 404 0.89 -17.50 -11.96
CA ASN A 404 1.22 -18.85 -11.52
C ASN A 404 1.15 -19.07 -10.01
N GLU A 405 1.17 -18.04 -9.22
CA GLU A 405 1.15 -18.10 -7.75
C GLU A 405 -0.20 -17.66 -7.17
N LEU A 406 -1.08 -17.06 -7.98
CA LEU A 406 -2.45 -16.71 -7.57
C LEU A 406 -3.32 -17.96 -7.60
N ILE A 407 -3.78 -18.43 -6.44
CA ILE A 407 -4.60 -19.65 -6.33
C ILE A 407 -5.89 -19.53 -7.15
N ALA A 408 -6.56 -18.36 -7.10
CA ALA A 408 -7.82 -18.13 -7.80
C ALA A 408 -7.68 -17.90 -9.31
N SER A 409 -6.45 -17.81 -9.85
CA SER A 409 -6.21 -17.78 -11.30
C SER A 409 -6.19 -19.19 -11.92
N LYS A 410 -6.01 -20.23 -11.11
CA LYS A 410 -5.79 -21.62 -11.55
C LYS A 410 -6.84 -22.59 -11.04
N SER A 411 -7.47 -22.28 -9.91
CA SER A 411 -8.36 -23.20 -9.20
C SER A 411 -9.75 -22.58 -9.06
N ASN A 412 -10.76 -23.41 -9.19
CA ASN A 412 -12.12 -23.04 -8.83
C ASN A 412 -12.32 -23.05 -7.30
N ILE A 413 -13.51 -22.67 -6.82
CA ILE A 413 -13.76 -22.54 -5.37
C ILE A 413 -13.69 -23.90 -4.67
N GLU A 414 -14.16 -24.97 -5.30
CA GLU A 414 -14.11 -26.32 -4.77
C GLU A 414 -12.67 -26.80 -4.56
N GLU A 415 -11.83 -26.64 -5.58
CA GLU A 415 -10.39 -26.98 -5.52
C GLU A 415 -9.66 -26.13 -4.48
N MET A 416 -9.98 -24.83 -4.39
CA MET A 416 -9.42 -23.96 -3.35
C MET A 416 -9.85 -24.40 -1.94
N THR A 417 -11.11 -24.84 -1.78
CA THR A 417 -11.64 -25.33 -0.52
C THR A 417 -10.86 -26.57 -0.05
N GLU A 418 -10.60 -27.51 -0.96
CA GLU A 418 -9.78 -28.70 -0.68
C GLU A 418 -8.35 -28.32 -0.30
N LEU A 419 -7.72 -27.40 -1.05
CA LEU A 419 -6.34 -26.94 -0.79
C LEU A 419 -6.18 -26.27 0.57
N VAL A 420 -7.14 -25.46 1.00
CA VAL A 420 -7.09 -24.83 2.32
C VAL A 420 -7.54 -25.76 3.44
N GLY A 421 -8.21 -26.87 3.11
CA GLY A 421 -8.68 -27.89 4.06
C GLY A 421 -9.88 -27.43 4.90
N ALA A 422 -10.65 -26.46 4.43
CA ALA A 422 -11.87 -26.01 5.09
C ALA A 422 -13.08 -26.86 4.71
N LYS A 423 -14.15 -26.82 5.51
CA LYS A 423 -15.44 -27.42 5.18
C LYS A 423 -16.12 -26.70 4.01
N SER A 424 -15.99 -25.39 3.96
CA SER A 424 -16.40 -24.53 2.85
C SER A 424 -15.53 -23.26 2.77
N LEU A 425 -15.36 -22.76 1.56
CA LEU A 425 -14.73 -21.48 1.26
C LEU A 425 -15.73 -20.63 0.46
N PHE A 426 -15.91 -19.39 0.86
CA PHE A 426 -16.80 -18.45 0.20
C PHE A 426 -16.21 -17.05 0.16
N PHE A 427 -16.58 -16.30 -0.86
CA PHE A 427 -16.06 -14.97 -1.14
C PHE A 427 -17.20 -13.96 -1.21
N LEU A 428 -16.90 -12.70 -0.89
CA LEU A 428 -17.78 -11.60 -1.23
C LEU A 428 -17.80 -11.44 -2.76
N SER A 429 -18.97 -11.25 -3.33
CA SER A 429 -19.09 -10.95 -4.75
C SER A 429 -18.52 -9.56 -5.11
N LEU A 430 -18.22 -9.34 -6.40
CA LEU A 430 -17.81 -8.02 -6.86
C LEU A 430 -18.90 -6.97 -6.59
N ASP A 431 -20.17 -7.31 -6.84
CA ASP A 431 -21.30 -6.42 -6.57
C ASP A 431 -21.47 -6.15 -5.07
N GLY A 432 -21.29 -7.16 -4.21
CA GLY A 432 -21.27 -6.99 -2.76
C GLY A 432 -20.15 -6.06 -2.30
N THR A 433 -18.98 -6.15 -2.94
CA THR A 433 -17.86 -5.25 -2.67
C THR A 433 -18.23 -3.80 -3.00
N TYR A 434 -18.83 -3.55 -4.17
CA TYR A 434 -19.28 -2.20 -4.54
C TYR A 434 -20.39 -1.67 -3.63
N LYS A 435 -21.33 -2.54 -3.19
CA LYS A 435 -22.36 -2.18 -2.19
C LYS A 435 -21.74 -1.76 -0.86
N ALA A 436 -20.72 -2.49 -0.40
CA ALA A 436 -19.98 -2.13 0.82
C ALA A 436 -19.27 -0.77 0.69
N MET A 437 -18.84 -0.40 -0.52
CA MET A 437 -18.26 0.91 -0.82
C MET A 437 -19.31 2.04 -0.97
N GLY A 438 -20.60 1.70 -0.98
CA GLY A 438 -21.70 2.68 -1.06
C GLY A 438 -22.27 2.89 -2.46
N TYR A 439 -21.98 1.98 -3.40
CA TYR A 439 -22.54 1.97 -4.75
C TYR A 439 -23.55 0.83 -4.89
N ASN A 440 -24.55 1.00 -5.73
CA ASN A 440 -25.52 -0.07 -5.97
C ASN A 440 -24.90 -1.24 -6.74
N GLU A 441 -24.02 -0.91 -7.70
CA GLU A 441 -23.33 -1.86 -8.57
C GLU A 441 -22.06 -1.23 -9.17
N ARG A 442 -21.22 -2.07 -9.77
CA ARG A 442 -20.07 -1.63 -10.58
C ARG A 442 -20.56 -1.02 -11.89
N ASN A 443 -20.13 0.19 -12.20
CA ASN A 443 -20.33 0.75 -13.53
C ASN A 443 -19.37 0.06 -14.52
N LYS A 444 -19.92 -0.60 -15.55
CA LYS A 444 -19.13 -1.37 -16.52
C LYS A 444 -18.37 -0.47 -17.51
N GLU A 445 -18.89 0.71 -17.83
CA GLU A 445 -18.26 1.64 -18.76
C GLU A 445 -17.22 2.54 -18.06
N LEU A 446 -17.55 3.03 -16.87
CA LEU A 446 -16.72 3.89 -16.05
C LEU A 446 -16.65 3.34 -14.62
N PRO A 447 -15.83 2.28 -14.37
CA PRO A 447 -15.71 1.72 -13.03
C PRO A 447 -15.24 2.76 -12.01
N GLN A 448 -15.90 2.77 -10.86
CA GLN A 448 -15.64 3.73 -9.79
C GLN A 448 -14.29 3.50 -9.09
N PHE A 449 -13.71 2.31 -9.27
CA PHE A 449 -12.44 1.91 -8.69
C PHE A 449 -11.51 1.25 -9.71
N THR A 450 -10.22 1.26 -9.41
CA THR A 450 -9.24 0.35 -10.01
C THR A 450 -9.35 -0.97 -9.27
N ASP A 451 -10.01 -1.95 -9.92
CA ASP A 451 -10.40 -3.27 -9.40
C ASP A 451 -9.86 -4.42 -10.25
N HIS A 452 -8.83 -4.14 -11.03
CA HIS A 452 -8.22 -5.07 -11.99
C HIS A 452 -7.79 -6.40 -11.39
N CYS A 453 -7.42 -6.44 -10.11
CA CYS A 453 -7.06 -7.67 -9.40
C CYS A 453 -8.20 -8.72 -9.39
N PHE A 454 -9.45 -8.27 -9.50
CA PHE A 454 -10.64 -9.12 -9.61
C PHE A 454 -11.10 -9.30 -11.06
N THR A 455 -11.04 -8.22 -11.88
CA THR A 455 -11.66 -8.13 -13.20
C THR A 455 -10.71 -8.32 -14.37
N GLY A 456 -9.41 -8.06 -14.19
CA GLY A 456 -8.43 -7.99 -15.28
C GLY A 456 -8.52 -6.70 -16.12
N GLU A 457 -9.36 -5.73 -15.73
CA GLU A 457 -9.53 -4.46 -16.45
C GLU A 457 -8.56 -3.40 -15.93
N TYR A 458 -7.41 -3.28 -16.57
CA TYR A 458 -6.37 -2.32 -16.19
C TYR A 458 -6.65 -0.94 -16.80
N PRO A 459 -6.80 0.15 -15.99
CA PRO A 459 -7.07 1.49 -16.51
C PRO A 459 -5.89 2.12 -17.26
N ILE A 460 -4.68 1.67 -16.98
CA ILE A 460 -3.43 2.14 -17.61
C ILE A 460 -2.79 0.97 -18.36
N ASP A 461 -2.24 1.26 -19.54
CA ASP A 461 -1.58 0.27 -20.39
C ASP A 461 -0.41 -0.43 -19.68
N ILE A 462 -0.47 -1.75 -19.62
CA ILE A 462 0.53 -2.65 -19.01
C ILE A 462 1.26 -3.52 -20.04
N SER A 463 1.06 -3.28 -21.34
CA SER A 463 1.58 -4.13 -22.43
C SER A 463 3.11 -4.26 -22.42
N GLU A 464 3.83 -3.23 -21.97
CA GLU A 464 5.29 -3.25 -21.84
C GLU A 464 5.74 -4.23 -20.77
N ILE A 465 5.10 -4.21 -19.60
CA ILE A 465 5.42 -5.12 -18.49
C ILE A 465 5.14 -6.58 -18.86
N LEU A 466 4.00 -6.83 -19.50
CA LEU A 466 3.63 -8.19 -19.94
C LEU A 466 4.64 -8.76 -20.94
N LYS A 467 5.16 -7.96 -21.87
CA LYS A 467 6.20 -8.37 -22.83
C LYS A 467 7.50 -8.74 -22.11
N ILE A 468 7.91 -7.97 -21.11
CA ILE A 468 9.13 -8.23 -20.34
C ILE A 468 8.99 -9.53 -19.54
N ASN A 469 7.85 -9.72 -18.88
CA ASN A 469 7.60 -10.91 -18.09
C ASN A 469 7.55 -12.18 -18.95
N SER A 470 6.95 -12.13 -20.15
CA SER A 470 6.94 -13.25 -21.09
C SER A 470 8.35 -13.61 -21.60
N TYR A 471 9.19 -12.62 -21.86
CA TYR A 471 10.58 -12.83 -22.29
C TYR A 471 11.44 -13.47 -21.19
N ASN A 472 11.24 -13.04 -19.92
CA ASN A 472 11.97 -13.62 -18.78
C ASN A 472 11.49 -15.03 -18.41
N ALA A 473 10.24 -15.38 -18.69
CA ALA A 473 9.68 -16.72 -18.46
C ALA A 473 10.13 -17.76 -19.52
N SER A 474 10.63 -17.30 -20.67
CA SER A 474 11.13 -18.15 -21.78
C SER A 474 12.65 -18.41 -21.73
N ARG A 475 13.35 -17.89 -20.74
CA ARG A 475 14.76 -18.13 -20.42
C ARG A 475 14.92 -18.95 -19.15
#